data_787a9d7fd955988b38010a1ec7cd37c3
#
_entry.id   787a9d7fd955988b38010a1ec7cd37c3
#
_cell.length_a   1.000
_cell.length_b   1.000
_cell.length_c   1.000
_cell.angle_alpha   90.00
_cell.angle_beta   90.00
_cell.angle_gamma   90.00
#
_symmetry.space_group_name_H-M   'P 1'
#
loop_
_entity.id
_entity.type
_entity.pdbx_description
1 polymer ?
#
loop_
_entity_poly.entity_id
_entity_poly.type
_entity_poly.pdbx_seq_one_letter_code
_entity_poly.pdbx_strand_id
1 'polypeptide(L)'
;MIPAEYNVRDAYIITPSGKKICEFKKHNLHLLGYSEPVHKKLSLDELQSHLYSDPNKPNSIPYATSYYERRWGFCLSHNERNSLENGEYEVFIDSDFNESGELNWAQFYLQATKPTKDEILISTYICHPQMCNNELSGPAVWCELIKWLKSQKERKYNYRFVIAPETIGAIAYIHENFSALKANVKAGFVLSCLGDDNEYSVILPPDENILSARAAKIVLKTKQNAKTYSFLKRGSDERQYNTPALNLGVATLCRTKFREFPQYHTSDDDLSCVSQKGLEGGLKFAKECIKALELNEIYAPNFICEPCLGKYNLTSTLSMTGRTMPQMLPRHFLAYCDGKKDLLEICELIGAGPNELENIIKICLENNLIKIAK
;
A
#
# COMPACT_ATOMS: atom_id res chain seq x y z
N MET A 1 -5.70 -23.31 -1.34
CA MET A 1 -5.10 -24.10 -0.24
C MET A 1 -4.11 -23.21 0.48
N ILE A 2 -4.20 -23.11 1.81
CA ILE A 2 -3.23 -22.39 2.65
C ILE A 2 -2.07 -23.36 2.90
N PRO A 3 -0.79 -22.94 2.76
CA PRO A 3 0.35 -23.78 3.08
C PRO A 3 0.42 -24.04 4.59
N ALA A 4 1.12 -25.11 4.99
CA ALA A 4 1.40 -25.39 6.40
C ALA A 4 2.15 -24.24 7.06
N GLU A 5 1.94 -24.02 8.34
CA GLU A 5 2.75 -23.07 9.12
C GLU A 5 4.21 -23.51 9.11
N TYR A 6 5.10 -22.58 8.78
CA TYR A 6 6.53 -22.82 8.64
C TYR A 6 7.31 -22.23 9.79
N ASN A 7 8.07 -23.06 10.49
CA ASN A 7 8.88 -22.66 11.63
C ASN A 7 10.37 -22.93 11.37
N VAL A 8 11.24 -21.98 11.74
CA VAL A 8 12.69 -22.11 11.64
C VAL A 8 13.32 -21.78 12.99
N ARG A 9 14.16 -22.69 13.47
CA ARG A 9 14.93 -22.49 14.71
C ARG A 9 16.36 -22.05 14.45
N ASP A 10 17.01 -22.65 13.44
CA ASP A 10 18.36 -22.27 13.00
C ASP A 10 18.65 -22.80 11.60
N ALA A 11 19.54 -22.10 10.86
CA ALA A 11 20.07 -22.60 9.59
C ALA A 11 21.44 -21.95 9.31
N TYR A 12 22.36 -22.72 8.73
CA TYR A 12 23.70 -22.26 8.36
C TYR A 12 24.43 -23.26 7.48
N ILE A 13 25.57 -22.83 6.93
CA ILE A 13 26.53 -23.63 6.21
C ILE A 13 27.88 -23.53 6.93
N ILE A 14 28.58 -24.68 7.10
CA ILE A 14 29.98 -24.74 7.54
C ILE A 14 30.84 -25.02 6.29
N THR A 15 31.81 -24.14 6.04
CA THR A 15 32.75 -24.25 4.92
C THR A 15 33.82 -25.34 5.18
N PRO A 16 34.59 -25.77 4.16
CA PRO A 16 35.74 -26.69 4.37
C PRO A 16 36.76 -26.19 5.36
N SER A 17 36.94 -24.86 5.49
CA SER A 17 37.80 -24.24 6.48
C SER A 17 37.21 -24.14 7.90
N GLY A 18 35.98 -24.65 8.12
CA GLY A 18 35.28 -24.60 9.40
C GLY A 18 34.58 -23.26 9.69
N LYS A 19 34.53 -22.33 8.74
CA LYS A 19 33.85 -21.05 8.90
C LYS A 19 32.30 -21.25 8.74
N LYS A 20 31.52 -20.61 9.62
CA LYS A 20 30.06 -20.56 9.51
C LYS A 20 29.66 -19.40 8.60
N ILE A 21 28.82 -19.68 7.60
CA ILE A 21 28.26 -18.71 6.65
C ILE A 21 26.75 -18.93 6.48
N CYS A 22 26.06 -18.02 5.81
CA CYS A 22 24.59 -18.06 5.58
C CYS A 22 23.81 -18.30 6.87
N GLU A 23 24.17 -17.61 7.94
CA GLU A 23 23.59 -17.81 9.27
C GLU A 23 22.22 -17.13 9.38
N PHE A 24 21.14 -17.93 9.48
CA PHE A 24 19.75 -17.45 9.63
C PHE A 24 19.61 -16.48 10.81
N LYS A 25 20.27 -16.73 11.92
CA LYS A 25 20.22 -15.85 13.12
C LYS A 25 20.90 -14.50 12.93
N LYS A 26 21.78 -14.36 11.94
CA LYS A 26 22.36 -13.06 11.57
C LYS A 26 21.49 -12.31 10.58
N HIS A 27 20.93 -13.03 9.60
CA HIS A 27 20.05 -12.45 8.60
C HIS A 27 19.08 -13.50 8.06
N ASN A 28 17.78 -13.30 8.28
CA ASN A 28 16.76 -14.30 7.92
C ASN A 28 16.74 -14.60 6.42
N LEU A 29 17.12 -13.65 5.56
CA LEU A 29 17.17 -13.87 4.11
C LEU A 29 18.20 -14.90 3.68
N HIS A 30 19.16 -15.28 4.53
CA HIS A 30 20.10 -16.35 4.22
C HIS A 30 19.44 -17.71 3.99
N LEU A 31 18.20 -17.90 4.45
CA LEU A 31 17.46 -19.14 4.22
C LEU A 31 16.40 -18.94 3.13
N LEU A 32 16.37 -19.85 2.16
CA LEU A 32 15.22 -19.96 1.25
C LEU A 32 13.95 -20.20 2.06
N GLY A 33 12.97 -19.33 1.96
CA GLY A 33 11.70 -19.47 2.66
C GLY A 33 11.01 -20.80 2.34
N TYR A 34 10.43 -21.46 3.34
CA TYR A 34 9.83 -22.80 3.25
C TYR A 34 10.83 -23.91 2.94
N SER A 35 12.10 -23.78 3.35
CA SER A 35 13.11 -24.85 3.24
C SER A 35 12.79 -26.04 4.14
N GLU A 36 12.90 -27.25 3.58
CA GLU A 36 12.81 -28.49 4.36
C GLU A 36 13.99 -28.63 5.34
N PRO A 37 13.82 -29.35 6.46
CA PRO A 37 14.91 -29.61 7.38
C PRO A 37 16.00 -30.45 6.69
N VAL A 38 17.27 -30.07 6.90
CA VAL A 38 18.43 -30.72 6.31
C VAL A 38 19.59 -30.74 7.27
N HIS A 39 20.28 -31.87 7.35
CA HIS A 39 21.60 -31.96 7.99
C HIS A 39 22.46 -32.97 7.23
N LYS A 40 23.34 -32.49 6.36
CA LYS A 40 24.20 -33.35 5.55
C LYS A 40 25.46 -32.64 5.08
N LYS A 41 26.41 -33.45 4.60
CA LYS A 41 27.63 -32.97 3.96
C LYS A 41 27.51 -33.10 2.44
N LEU A 42 28.03 -32.14 1.72
CA LEU A 42 27.95 -31.98 0.27
C LEU A 42 29.25 -31.44 -0.28
N SER A 43 29.60 -31.86 -1.49
CA SER A 43 30.60 -31.14 -2.29
C SER A 43 30.10 -29.74 -2.69
N LEU A 44 31.00 -28.84 -3.09
CA LEU A 44 30.62 -27.53 -3.61
C LEU A 44 29.70 -27.64 -4.83
N ASP A 45 29.97 -28.58 -5.75
CA ASP A 45 29.16 -28.76 -6.96
C ASP A 45 27.72 -29.15 -6.63
N GLU A 46 27.51 -30.03 -5.67
CA GLU A 46 26.18 -30.40 -5.20
C GLU A 46 25.49 -29.22 -4.51
N LEU A 47 26.23 -28.47 -3.65
CA LEU A 47 25.71 -27.31 -2.93
C LEU A 47 25.26 -26.20 -3.87
N GLN A 48 25.93 -25.98 -5.02
CA GLN A 48 25.60 -24.92 -5.97
C GLN A 48 24.13 -24.95 -6.44
N SER A 49 23.51 -26.14 -6.53
CA SER A 49 22.10 -26.28 -6.92
C SER A 49 21.11 -25.77 -5.83
N HIS A 50 21.58 -25.57 -4.61
CA HIS A 50 20.82 -25.10 -3.46
C HIS A 50 21.17 -23.67 -3.04
N LEU A 51 22.03 -22.97 -3.83
CA LEU A 51 22.42 -21.58 -3.55
C LEU A 51 21.73 -20.61 -4.51
N TYR A 52 21.15 -19.57 -3.94
CA TYR A 52 20.43 -18.52 -4.65
C TYR A 52 21.16 -17.19 -4.49
N SER A 53 21.50 -16.54 -5.58
CA SER A 53 22.14 -15.22 -5.64
C SER A 53 21.75 -14.49 -6.92
N ASP A 54 21.81 -13.16 -6.92
CA ASP A 54 21.52 -12.35 -8.12
C ASP A 54 22.82 -11.72 -8.65
N PRO A 55 23.29 -12.09 -9.86
CA PRO A 55 24.49 -11.49 -10.45
C PRO A 55 24.34 -9.99 -10.76
N ASN A 56 23.09 -9.49 -10.93
CA ASN A 56 22.83 -8.07 -11.15
C ASN A 56 22.89 -7.25 -9.87
N LYS A 57 22.85 -7.92 -8.69
CA LYS A 57 22.98 -7.32 -7.35
C LYS A 57 24.04 -8.08 -6.55
N PRO A 58 25.31 -7.99 -6.94
CA PRO A 58 26.34 -8.93 -6.51
C PRO A 58 26.67 -8.84 -5.01
N ASN A 59 26.31 -7.76 -4.32
CA ASN A 59 26.55 -7.55 -2.88
C ASN A 59 25.34 -7.87 -2.00
N SER A 60 24.17 -8.02 -2.57
CA SER A 60 22.92 -8.15 -1.82
C SER A 60 22.49 -9.62 -1.69
N ILE A 61 21.88 -9.96 -0.56
CA ILE A 61 21.23 -11.26 -0.36
C ILE A 61 19.82 -11.16 -0.97
N PRO A 62 19.46 -11.99 -1.94
CA PRO A 62 18.13 -11.96 -2.52
C PRO A 62 17.09 -12.62 -1.59
N TYR A 63 15.86 -12.12 -1.63
CA TYR A 63 14.71 -12.83 -1.06
C TYR A 63 14.24 -13.92 -2.02
N ALA A 64 14.23 -15.15 -1.55
CA ALA A 64 13.68 -16.29 -2.29
C ALA A 64 12.80 -17.16 -1.38
N THR A 65 11.77 -17.78 -1.96
CA THR A 65 10.82 -18.61 -1.24
C THR A 65 10.26 -19.70 -2.15
N SER A 66 9.82 -20.81 -1.56
CA SER A 66 9.29 -21.96 -2.31
C SER A 66 7.83 -22.25 -2.06
N TYR A 67 7.23 -21.85 -0.95
CA TYR A 67 5.83 -22.09 -0.54
C TYR A 67 5.35 -23.54 -0.71
N TYR A 68 4.89 -23.94 -1.88
CA TYR A 68 4.25 -25.24 -2.15
C TYR A 68 5.20 -26.32 -2.69
N GLU A 69 6.42 -25.92 -3.10
CA GLU A 69 7.43 -26.88 -3.54
C GLU A 69 8.31 -27.32 -2.37
N ARG A 70 8.44 -28.64 -2.18
CA ARG A 70 9.32 -29.22 -1.18
C ARG A 70 10.76 -29.16 -1.67
N ARG A 71 11.53 -28.22 -1.14
CA ARG A 71 12.96 -28.02 -1.42
C ARG A 71 13.63 -27.26 -0.27
N TRP A 72 14.93 -27.19 -0.31
CA TRP A 72 15.73 -26.42 0.65
C TRP A 72 16.81 -25.62 -0.08
N GLY A 73 17.35 -24.61 0.58
CA GLY A 73 18.45 -23.82 0.02
C GLY A 73 18.83 -22.62 0.85
N PHE A 74 19.88 -21.97 0.43
CA PHE A 74 20.42 -20.78 1.05
C PHE A 74 20.54 -19.64 0.05
N CYS A 75 20.33 -18.42 0.55
CA CYS A 75 20.53 -17.18 -0.21
C CYS A 75 21.76 -16.46 0.32
N LEU A 76 22.59 -15.96 -0.59
CA LEU A 76 23.80 -15.22 -0.26
C LEU A 76 24.11 -14.22 -1.38
N SER A 77 25.00 -13.27 -1.11
CA SER A 77 25.45 -12.36 -2.15
C SER A 77 26.18 -13.13 -3.27
N HIS A 78 26.08 -12.64 -4.50
CA HIS A 78 26.72 -13.30 -5.64
C HIS A 78 28.25 -13.31 -5.49
N ASN A 79 28.83 -12.26 -4.87
CA ASN A 79 30.26 -12.20 -4.59
C ASN A 79 30.69 -13.26 -3.58
N GLU A 80 29.91 -13.48 -2.49
CA GLU A 80 30.20 -14.57 -1.55
C GLU A 80 30.07 -15.93 -2.22
N ARG A 81 29.04 -16.16 -3.03
CA ARG A 81 28.88 -17.40 -3.80
C ARG A 81 30.08 -17.71 -4.67
N ASN A 82 30.62 -16.70 -5.38
CA ASN A 82 31.77 -16.88 -6.27
C ASN A 82 33.09 -17.06 -5.49
N SER A 83 33.14 -16.71 -4.22
CA SER A 83 34.32 -16.87 -3.37
C SER A 83 34.38 -18.23 -2.62
N LEU A 84 33.38 -19.09 -2.83
CA LEU A 84 33.33 -20.39 -2.16
C LEU A 84 34.47 -21.31 -2.66
N GLU A 85 35.17 -21.91 -1.71
CA GLU A 85 36.31 -22.79 -1.96
C GLU A 85 35.84 -24.21 -2.30
N ASN A 86 36.59 -24.93 -3.13
CA ASN A 86 36.34 -26.36 -3.37
C ASN A 86 36.53 -27.16 -2.08
N GLY A 87 35.62 -28.10 -1.82
CA GLY A 87 35.70 -28.95 -0.64
C GLY A 87 34.33 -29.47 -0.19
N GLU A 88 34.32 -30.07 1.00
CA GLU A 88 33.14 -30.60 1.65
C GLU A 88 32.52 -29.50 2.56
N TYR A 89 31.24 -29.23 2.36
CA TYR A 89 30.41 -28.29 3.14
C TYR A 89 29.42 -29.07 4.02
N GLU A 90 29.25 -28.66 5.25
CA GLU A 90 28.15 -29.16 6.08
C GLU A 90 27.01 -28.16 6.07
N VAL A 91 25.81 -28.60 5.68
CA VAL A 91 24.58 -27.82 5.68
C VAL A 91 23.66 -28.24 6.81
N PHE A 92 23.11 -27.27 7.50
CA PHE A 92 22.19 -27.47 8.60
C PHE A 92 20.99 -26.54 8.47
N ILE A 93 19.77 -27.11 8.48
CA ILE A 93 18.49 -26.38 8.55
C ILE A 93 17.61 -27.10 9.56
N ASP A 94 17.27 -26.42 10.65
CA ASP A 94 16.31 -26.88 11.65
C ASP A 94 14.99 -26.13 11.46
N SER A 95 14.11 -26.75 10.71
CA SER A 95 12.78 -26.25 10.36
C SER A 95 11.72 -27.32 10.49
N ASP A 96 10.45 -26.93 10.56
CA ASP A 96 9.31 -27.82 10.48
C ASP A 96 8.11 -27.18 9.80
N PHE A 97 7.15 -28.03 9.44
CA PHE A 97 5.87 -27.66 8.83
C PHE A 97 4.74 -28.18 9.73
N ASN A 98 3.96 -27.27 10.29
CA ASN A 98 2.82 -27.60 11.11
C ASN A 98 1.53 -27.55 10.29
N GLU A 99 1.00 -28.70 9.91
CA GLU A 99 -0.26 -28.82 9.16
C GLU A 99 -1.49 -28.40 9.99
N SER A 100 -1.37 -28.35 11.31
CA SER A 100 -2.40 -27.87 12.24
C SER A 100 -2.10 -26.47 12.76
N GLY A 101 -1.22 -25.75 12.08
CA GLY A 101 -0.81 -24.40 12.44
C GLY A 101 -1.89 -23.34 12.17
N GLU A 102 -1.55 -22.10 12.43
CA GLU A 102 -2.45 -20.96 12.34
C GLU A 102 -1.98 -19.96 11.25
N LEU A 103 -2.94 -19.33 10.59
CA LEU A 103 -2.73 -18.17 9.74
C LEU A 103 -3.37 -16.96 10.42
N ASN A 104 -2.55 -16.08 10.96
CA ASN A 104 -3.00 -14.95 11.74
C ASN A 104 -3.18 -13.70 10.87
N TRP A 105 -4.27 -12.96 11.09
CA TRP A 105 -4.47 -11.60 10.62
C TRP A 105 -5.06 -10.73 11.73
N ALA A 106 -4.95 -9.42 11.59
CA ALA A 106 -5.62 -8.48 12.47
C ALA A 106 -6.59 -7.59 11.69
N GLN A 107 -7.70 -7.27 12.33
CA GLN A 107 -8.71 -6.35 11.81
C GLN A 107 -9.02 -5.28 12.83
N PHE A 108 -9.18 -4.04 12.38
CA PHE A 108 -9.74 -2.96 13.15
C PHE A 108 -10.92 -2.35 12.39
N TYR A 109 -12.04 -2.17 13.05
CA TYR A 109 -13.26 -1.60 12.46
C TYR A 109 -13.62 -0.28 13.14
N LEU A 110 -13.71 0.80 12.36
CA LEU A 110 -14.08 2.13 12.82
C LEU A 110 -15.41 2.54 12.18
N GLN A 111 -16.41 2.75 13.01
CA GLN A 111 -17.75 3.11 12.54
C GLN A 111 -17.80 4.54 12.01
N ALA A 112 -18.64 4.77 11.00
CA ALA A 112 -19.08 6.08 10.57
C ALA A 112 -19.81 6.83 11.72
N THR A 113 -19.88 8.15 11.63
CA THR A 113 -20.60 8.97 12.64
C THR A 113 -22.11 8.95 12.46
N LYS A 114 -22.58 8.59 11.28
CA LYS A 114 -24.00 8.34 10.98
C LYS A 114 -24.18 6.90 10.50
N PRO A 115 -25.30 6.23 10.81
CA PRO A 115 -25.52 4.85 10.38
C PRO A 115 -25.42 4.70 8.87
N THR A 116 -24.53 3.81 8.42
CA THR A 116 -24.36 3.41 7.03
C THR A 116 -23.85 1.97 6.97
N LYS A 117 -24.04 1.31 5.81
CA LYS A 117 -23.40 0.03 5.49
C LYS A 117 -22.15 0.21 4.63
N ASP A 118 -21.93 1.40 4.10
CA ASP A 118 -20.85 1.68 3.17
C ASP A 118 -19.50 1.66 3.90
N GLU A 119 -18.55 0.87 3.37
CA GLU A 119 -17.24 0.65 3.96
C GLU A 119 -16.11 1.09 3.01
N ILE A 120 -15.05 1.63 3.59
CA ILE A 120 -13.75 1.80 2.94
C ILE A 120 -12.80 0.74 3.49
N LEU A 121 -12.23 -0.08 2.60
CA LEU A 121 -11.22 -1.08 2.95
C LEU A 121 -9.82 -0.46 2.91
N ILE A 122 -9.07 -0.61 3.99
CA ILE A 122 -7.65 -0.22 4.09
C ILE A 122 -6.85 -1.46 4.45
N SER A 123 -6.16 -2.02 3.49
CA SER A 123 -5.38 -3.25 3.66
C SER A 123 -3.89 -2.98 3.62
N THR A 124 -3.13 -3.74 4.38
CA THR A 124 -1.67 -3.81 4.31
C THR A 124 -1.25 -5.23 4.68
N TYR A 125 0.04 -5.53 4.52
CA TYR A 125 0.55 -6.88 4.80
C TYR A 125 1.80 -6.81 5.67
N ILE A 126 2.12 -7.95 6.29
CA ILE A 126 3.33 -8.18 7.06
C ILE A 126 3.67 -9.67 7.00
N CYS A 127 4.71 -10.03 6.25
CA CYS A 127 5.13 -11.43 6.06
C CYS A 127 6.55 -11.63 5.55
N HIS A 128 7.14 -10.70 4.80
CA HIS A 128 8.49 -10.86 4.27
C HIS A 128 9.53 -10.55 5.36
N PRO A 129 10.55 -11.40 5.55
CA PRO A 129 11.54 -11.18 6.61
C PRO A 129 12.47 -10.00 6.30
N GLN A 130 12.77 -9.22 7.31
CA GLN A 130 13.80 -8.16 7.29
C GLN A 130 13.73 -7.16 6.14
N MET A 131 12.52 -6.73 5.76
CA MET A 131 12.31 -5.69 4.76
C MET A 131 11.63 -4.48 5.38
N CYS A 132 12.14 -3.28 5.10
CA CYS A 132 11.66 -2.04 5.68
C CYS A 132 10.64 -1.31 4.80
N ASN A 133 11.03 -0.92 3.59
CA ASN A 133 10.11 -0.18 2.72
C ASN A 133 8.99 -1.08 2.19
N ASN A 134 9.33 -2.31 1.79
CA ASN A 134 8.34 -3.26 1.28
C ASN A 134 7.33 -3.70 2.36
N GLU A 135 7.78 -3.99 3.59
CA GLU A 135 6.97 -4.65 4.62
C GLU A 135 6.51 -3.73 5.75
N LEU A 136 7.42 -2.93 6.32
CA LEU A 136 7.11 -2.19 7.55
C LEU A 136 6.51 -0.82 7.29
N SER A 137 6.75 -0.22 6.13
CA SER A 137 6.27 1.13 5.83
C SER A 137 4.73 1.18 5.70
N GLY A 138 4.12 0.17 5.07
CA GLY A 138 2.66 0.03 4.97
C GLY A 138 1.99 -0.07 6.35
N PRO A 139 2.35 -1.03 7.21
CA PRO A 139 1.86 -1.13 8.59
C PRO A 139 2.04 0.12 9.43
N ALA A 140 3.20 0.80 9.33
CA ALA A 140 3.44 2.05 10.04
C ALA A 140 2.44 3.14 9.64
N VAL A 141 2.24 3.34 8.33
CA VAL A 141 1.25 4.29 7.79
C VAL A 141 -0.16 3.87 8.17
N TRP A 142 -0.49 2.58 8.12
CA TRP A 142 -1.78 2.01 8.52
C TRP A 142 -2.13 2.33 9.98
N CYS A 143 -1.19 2.16 10.91
CA CYS A 143 -1.39 2.51 12.32
C CYS A 143 -1.66 4.01 12.52
N GLU A 144 -0.86 4.87 11.90
CA GLU A 144 -1.02 6.33 12.00
C GLU A 144 -2.32 6.81 11.32
N LEU A 145 -2.77 6.13 10.27
CA LEU A 145 -4.04 6.42 9.61
C LEU A 145 -5.25 6.09 10.51
N ILE A 146 -5.20 5.00 11.27
CA ILE A 146 -6.21 4.67 12.29
C ILE A 146 -6.28 5.77 13.35
N LYS A 147 -5.13 6.19 13.89
CA LYS A 147 -5.07 7.26 14.89
C LYS A 147 -5.68 8.55 14.37
N TRP A 148 -5.32 8.93 13.14
CA TRP A 148 -5.86 10.11 12.49
C TRP A 148 -7.38 10.01 12.29
N LEU A 149 -7.90 8.90 11.75
CA LEU A 149 -9.34 8.72 11.52
C LEU A 149 -10.14 8.72 12.83
N LYS A 150 -9.59 8.15 13.90
CA LYS A 150 -10.22 8.22 15.25
C LYS A 150 -10.34 9.66 15.75
N SER A 151 -9.43 10.55 15.37
CA SER A 151 -9.47 11.98 15.77
C SER A 151 -10.46 12.82 14.94
N GLN A 152 -10.96 12.30 13.80
CA GLN A 152 -11.93 13.03 12.98
C GLN A 152 -13.31 13.05 13.67
N LYS A 153 -13.93 14.23 13.75
CA LYS A 153 -15.26 14.42 14.37
C LYS A 153 -16.38 13.78 13.54
N GLU A 154 -16.24 13.81 12.23
CA GLU A 154 -17.21 13.25 11.29
C GLU A 154 -16.54 12.25 10.37
N ARG A 155 -17.24 11.16 10.06
CA ARG A 155 -16.86 10.12 9.10
C ARG A 155 -18.11 9.67 8.37
N LYS A 156 -18.06 9.76 7.04
CA LYS A 156 -19.15 9.34 6.14
C LYS A 156 -19.23 7.82 6.04
N TYR A 157 -18.07 7.15 6.02
CA TYR A 157 -17.95 5.72 5.82
C TYR A 157 -17.53 4.98 7.09
N ASN A 158 -17.90 3.71 7.16
CA ASN A 158 -17.21 2.78 8.04
C ASN A 158 -15.83 2.47 7.43
N TYR A 159 -14.83 2.23 8.27
CA TYR A 159 -13.48 1.86 7.84
C TYR A 159 -13.14 0.48 8.34
N ARG A 160 -12.81 -0.39 7.40
CA ARG A 160 -12.33 -1.74 7.65
C ARG A 160 -10.83 -1.78 7.38
N PHE A 161 -10.04 -1.83 8.45
CA PHE A 161 -8.60 -1.95 8.43
C PHE A 161 -8.19 -3.41 8.56
N VAL A 162 -7.35 -3.91 7.64
CA VAL A 162 -6.90 -5.30 7.63
C VAL A 162 -5.39 -5.33 7.47
N ILE A 163 -4.72 -6.17 8.26
CA ILE A 163 -3.33 -6.54 8.12
C ILE A 163 -3.20 -8.05 8.18
N ALA A 164 -2.57 -8.65 7.18
CA ALA A 164 -2.46 -10.09 7.01
C ALA A 164 -1.14 -10.45 6.27
N PRO A 165 -0.69 -11.69 6.25
CA PRO A 165 0.33 -12.12 5.30
C PRO A 165 -0.09 -11.86 3.86
N GLU A 166 0.80 -11.30 3.04
CA GLU A 166 0.49 -10.95 1.65
C GLU A 166 -0.06 -12.15 0.87
N THR A 167 -1.02 -11.90 0.00
CA THR A 167 -1.67 -12.89 -0.88
C THR A 167 -2.42 -13.98 -0.10
N ILE A 168 -1.73 -14.82 0.65
CA ILE A 168 -2.32 -15.99 1.35
C ILE A 168 -3.28 -15.52 2.44
N GLY A 169 -2.87 -14.55 3.23
CA GLY A 169 -3.71 -13.94 4.27
C GLY A 169 -4.88 -13.18 3.70
N ALA A 170 -4.67 -12.41 2.61
CA ALA A 170 -5.76 -11.72 1.93
C ALA A 170 -6.79 -12.70 1.36
N ILE A 171 -6.37 -13.84 0.78
CA ILE A 171 -7.28 -14.88 0.29
C ILE A 171 -8.10 -15.49 1.44
N ALA A 172 -7.45 -15.83 2.55
CA ALA A 172 -8.13 -16.37 3.73
C ALA A 172 -9.13 -15.36 4.31
N TYR A 173 -8.71 -14.10 4.45
CA TYR A 173 -9.58 -13.01 4.91
C TYR A 173 -10.79 -12.80 4.00
N ILE A 174 -10.60 -12.81 2.68
CA ILE A 174 -11.68 -12.70 1.70
C ILE A 174 -12.63 -13.89 1.83
N HIS A 175 -12.13 -15.10 1.98
CA HIS A 175 -12.96 -16.29 2.15
C HIS A 175 -13.94 -16.17 3.32
N GLU A 176 -13.42 -15.76 4.48
CA GLU A 176 -14.22 -15.59 5.70
C GLU A 176 -15.22 -14.40 5.61
N ASN A 177 -14.89 -13.36 4.86
CA ASN A 177 -15.64 -12.11 4.84
C ASN A 177 -16.30 -11.79 3.50
N PHE A 178 -16.34 -12.71 2.54
CA PHE A 178 -16.73 -12.49 1.15
C PHE A 178 -18.04 -11.70 1.01
N SER A 179 -19.11 -12.16 1.65
CA SER A 179 -20.45 -11.56 1.51
C SER A 179 -20.49 -10.12 2.05
N ALA A 180 -19.84 -9.86 3.19
CA ALA A 180 -19.78 -8.54 3.79
C ALA A 180 -18.94 -7.57 2.94
N LEU A 181 -17.77 -8.02 2.48
CA LEU A 181 -16.90 -7.23 1.62
C LEU A 181 -17.62 -6.83 0.32
N LYS A 182 -18.25 -7.79 -0.36
CA LYS A 182 -18.94 -7.55 -1.62
C LYS A 182 -20.16 -6.64 -1.47
N ALA A 183 -20.88 -6.70 -0.36
CA ALA A 183 -22.06 -5.88 -0.12
C ALA A 183 -21.71 -4.46 0.31
N ASN A 184 -20.70 -4.29 1.13
CA ASN A 184 -20.50 -3.05 1.87
C ASN A 184 -19.33 -2.20 1.32
N VAL A 185 -18.26 -2.79 0.80
CA VAL A 185 -17.08 -2.04 0.34
C VAL A 185 -17.40 -1.23 -0.91
N LYS A 186 -17.18 0.09 -0.84
CA LYS A 186 -17.41 1.05 -1.93
C LYS A 186 -16.11 1.52 -2.57
N ALA A 187 -15.02 1.49 -1.82
CA ALA A 187 -13.68 1.81 -2.27
C ALA A 187 -12.66 1.14 -1.34
N GLY A 188 -11.42 1.02 -1.78
CA GLY A 188 -10.37 0.50 -0.91
C GLY A 188 -8.98 0.86 -1.38
N PHE A 189 -8.03 0.75 -0.45
CA PHE A 189 -6.62 0.98 -0.70
C PHE A 189 -5.77 -0.11 -0.07
N VAL A 190 -4.82 -0.65 -0.84
CA VAL A 190 -3.68 -1.39 -0.31
C VAL A 190 -2.56 -0.39 -0.06
N LEU A 191 -1.95 -0.46 1.12
CA LEU A 191 -0.82 0.37 1.54
C LEU A 191 0.46 -0.46 1.45
N SER A 192 1.40 -0.06 0.59
CA SER A 192 2.64 -0.80 0.32
C SER A 192 3.75 0.15 -0.09
N CYS A 193 4.98 -0.10 0.32
CA CYS A 193 6.16 0.67 -0.09
C CYS A 193 5.96 2.19 0.08
N LEU A 194 5.64 2.63 1.30
CA LEU A 194 5.25 4.03 1.61
C LEU A 194 6.34 4.84 2.33
N GLY A 195 7.56 4.31 2.44
CA GLY A 195 8.59 4.88 3.30
C GLY A 195 9.72 5.62 2.60
N ASP A 196 9.88 5.52 1.28
CA ASP A 196 10.96 6.19 0.53
C ASP A 196 10.62 7.63 0.11
N ASP A 197 11.63 8.38 -0.35
CA ASP A 197 11.51 9.81 -0.70
C ASP A 197 11.34 10.09 -2.19
N ASN A 198 11.35 9.07 -3.06
CA ASN A 198 11.56 9.27 -4.50
C ASN A 198 10.31 9.76 -5.23
N GLU A 199 9.20 9.00 -5.18
CA GLU A 199 8.01 9.31 -5.97
C GLU A 199 6.71 9.06 -5.20
N TYR A 200 5.58 9.35 -5.84
CA TYR A 200 4.25 8.91 -5.43
C TYR A 200 3.65 8.08 -6.55
N SER A 201 3.08 6.95 -6.24
CA SER A 201 2.51 6.10 -7.27
C SER A 201 1.22 5.40 -6.85
N VAL A 202 0.41 5.07 -7.86
CA VAL A 202 -0.85 4.35 -7.71
C VAL A 202 -0.89 3.22 -8.72
N ILE A 203 -1.25 2.02 -8.27
CA ILE A 203 -1.69 0.94 -9.15
C ILE A 203 -3.21 0.96 -9.16
N LEU A 204 -3.78 1.19 -10.33
CA LEU A 204 -5.23 1.31 -10.52
C LEU A 204 -5.91 -0.06 -10.52
N PRO A 205 -7.17 -0.16 -10.04
CA PRO A 205 -8.00 -1.34 -10.25
C PRO A 205 -8.37 -1.52 -11.72
N PRO A 206 -8.99 -2.66 -12.12
CA PRO A 206 -9.39 -2.92 -13.49
C PRO A 206 -10.34 -1.87 -14.09
N ASP A 207 -11.26 -1.36 -13.28
CA ASP A 207 -12.14 -0.22 -13.64
C ASP A 207 -11.60 1.07 -13.02
N GLU A 208 -11.11 1.95 -13.87
CA GLU A 208 -10.54 3.25 -13.48
C GLU A 208 -11.58 4.31 -13.11
N ASN A 209 -12.87 4.04 -13.29
CA ASN A 209 -13.96 4.96 -12.95
C ASN A 209 -14.47 4.75 -11.52
N ILE A 210 -14.01 3.74 -10.84
CA ILE A 210 -14.34 3.44 -9.43
C ILE A 210 -13.81 4.53 -8.50
N LEU A 211 -14.50 4.74 -7.38
CA LEU A 211 -14.22 5.83 -6.42
C LEU A 211 -12.75 5.86 -5.95
N SER A 212 -12.16 4.72 -5.60
CA SER A 212 -10.77 4.63 -5.16
C SER A 212 -9.78 5.08 -6.23
N ALA A 213 -9.99 4.64 -7.48
CA ALA A 213 -9.16 5.01 -8.63
C ALA A 213 -9.27 6.50 -8.94
N ARG A 214 -10.50 7.04 -8.96
CA ARG A 214 -10.75 8.47 -9.20
C ARG A 214 -10.13 9.34 -8.11
N ALA A 215 -10.36 9.00 -6.84
CA ALA A 215 -9.78 9.72 -5.71
C ALA A 215 -8.25 9.72 -5.75
N ALA A 216 -7.65 8.53 -5.94
CA ALA A 216 -6.20 8.39 -6.00
C ALA A 216 -5.58 9.14 -7.19
N LYS A 217 -6.17 9.07 -8.39
CA LYS A 217 -5.70 9.79 -9.59
C LYS A 217 -5.72 11.31 -9.38
N ILE A 218 -6.79 11.86 -8.81
CA ILE A 218 -6.92 13.30 -8.58
C ILE A 218 -5.91 13.77 -7.55
N VAL A 219 -5.77 13.06 -6.45
CA VAL A 219 -4.76 13.39 -5.42
C VAL A 219 -3.35 13.27 -5.99
N LEU A 220 -3.09 12.22 -6.77
CA LEU A 220 -1.78 12.00 -7.38
C LEU A 220 -1.36 13.15 -8.32
N LYS A 221 -2.30 13.75 -9.07
CA LYS A 221 -2.05 14.93 -9.94
C LYS A 221 -1.50 16.14 -9.17
N THR A 222 -1.71 16.21 -7.85
CA THR A 222 -1.16 17.29 -6.99
C THR A 222 0.26 16.99 -6.48
N LYS A 223 0.82 15.83 -6.78
CA LYS A 223 2.14 15.39 -6.32
C LYS A 223 3.22 15.63 -7.36
N GLN A 224 4.43 15.91 -6.87
CA GLN A 224 5.64 15.87 -7.70
C GLN A 224 6.07 14.42 -7.88
N ASN A 225 6.71 14.10 -9.00
CA ASN A 225 7.19 12.76 -9.34
C ASN A 225 6.08 11.70 -9.25
N ALA A 226 4.90 12.01 -9.79
CA ALA A 226 3.73 11.16 -9.74
C ALA A 226 3.73 10.12 -10.86
N LYS A 227 3.46 8.85 -10.53
CA LYS A 227 3.33 7.75 -11.49
C LYS A 227 2.03 6.99 -11.32
N THR A 228 1.40 6.66 -12.43
CA THR A 228 0.21 5.81 -12.46
C THR A 228 0.52 4.52 -13.20
N TYR A 229 0.15 3.39 -12.60
CA TYR A 229 0.31 2.06 -13.18
C TYR A 229 -1.07 1.44 -13.43
N SER A 230 -1.24 0.81 -14.58
CA SER A 230 -2.45 0.03 -14.86
C SER A 230 -2.51 -1.23 -13.99
N PHE A 231 -3.68 -1.83 -13.88
CA PHE A 231 -3.88 -3.11 -13.17
C PHE A 231 -2.99 -4.25 -13.70
N LEU A 232 -2.50 -4.17 -14.92
CA LEU A 232 -1.56 -5.15 -15.47
C LEU A 232 -0.20 -5.15 -14.76
N LYS A 233 0.12 -4.08 -14.01
CA LYS A 233 1.34 -3.96 -13.18
C LYS A 233 1.11 -4.29 -11.71
N ARG A 234 -0.03 -4.90 -11.39
CA ARG A 234 -0.35 -5.40 -10.04
C ARG A 234 0.64 -6.45 -9.58
N GLY A 235 0.74 -6.66 -8.29
CA GLY A 235 1.65 -7.68 -7.74
C GLY A 235 1.44 -7.98 -6.26
N SER A 236 0.57 -7.23 -5.58
CA SER A 236 0.26 -7.37 -4.16
C SER A 236 -1.23 -7.76 -3.94
N ASP A 237 -1.79 -7.46 -2.78
CA ASP A 237 -3.14 -7.89 -2.36
C ASP A 237 -4.27 -7.30 -3.21
N GLU A 238 -4.05 -6.18 -3.92
CA GLU A 238 -5.03 -5.60 -4.83
C GLU A 238 -5.49 -6.60 -5.90
N ARG A 239 -4.64 -7.56 -6.27
CA ARG A 239 -5.00 -8.61 -7.23
C ARG A 239 -6.04 -9.58 -6.70
N GLN A 240 -6.09 -9.77 -5.37
CA GLN A 240 -7.08 -10.64 -4.73
C GLN A 240 -8.41 -9.92 -4.53
N TYR A 241 -8.36 -8.67 -4.07
CA TYR A 241 -9.55 -7.83 -3.88
C TYR A 241 -10.26 -7.46 -5.19
N ASN A 242 -9.53 -7.45 -6.31
CA ASN A 242 -10.06 -7.09 -7.63
C ASN A 242 -10.24 -8.30 -8.57
N THR A 243 -10.36 -9.52 -8.03
CA THR A 243 -10.76 -10.66 -8.86
C THR A 243 -12.15 -10.41 -9.49
N PRO A 244 -12.46 -10.93 -10.69
CA PRO A 244 -13.74 -10.65 -11.36
C PRO A 244 -14.96 -10.98 -10.52
N ALA A 245 -14.89 -11.99 -9.66
CA ALA A 245 -16.00 -12.39 -8.81
C ALA A 245 -16.27 -11.42 -7.66
N LEU A 246 -15.21 -10.79 -7.11
CA LEU A 246 -15.27 -9.89 -5.97
C LEU A 246 -15.32 -8.42 -6.39
N ASN A 247 -14.36 -7.97 -7.17
CA ASN A 247 -14.23 -6.65 -7.80
C ASN A 247 -14.54 -5.46 -6.87
N LEU A 248 -13.75 -5.33 -5.78
CA LEU A 248 -13.96 -4.27 -4.78
C LEU A 248 -13.44 -2.90 -5.22
N GLY A 249 -12.76 -2.82 -6.37
CA GLY A 249 -12.19 -1.57 -6.85
C GLY A 249 -11.07 -1.03 -5.96
N VAL A 250 -10.19 -1.89 -5.47
CA VAL A 250 -9.10 -1.51 -4.58
C VAL A 250 -7.89 -1.02 -5.38
N ALA A 251 -7.43 0.20 -5.11
CA ALA A 251 -6.17 0.75 -5.65
C ALA A 251 -5.01 0.52 -4.67
N THR A 252 -3.78 0.39 -5.17
CA THR A 252 -2.59 0.34 -4.31
C THR A 252 -1.92 1.70 -4.27
N LEU A 253 -1.69 2.22 -3.07
CA LEU A 253 -0.95 3.45 -2.82
C LEU A 253 0.49 3.12 -2.44
N CYS A 254 1.45 3.67 -3.18
CA CYS A 254 2.88 3.55 -2.89
C CYS A 254 3.55 4.92 -2.92
N ARG A 255 4.74 5.02 -2.31
CA ARG A 255 5.77 5.96 -2.73
C ARG A 255 6.36 5.34 -4.00
N THR A 256 7.57 4.85 -4.01
CA THR A 256 8.04 4.09 -5.17
C THR A 256 7.37 2.70 -5.20
N LYS A 257 6.77 2.37 -6.34
CA LYS A 257 6.11 1.07 -6.52
C LYS A 257 7.12 -0.08 -6.32
N PHE A 258 6.66 -1.19 -5.72
CA PHE A 258 7.43 -2.43 -5.68
C PHE A 258 7.97 -2.82 -7.06
N ARG A 259 9.17 -3.40 -7.11
CA ARG A 259 9.97 -3.71 -8.31
C ARG A 259 10.50 -2.49 -9.08
N GLU A 260 10.23 -1.25 -8.64
CA GLU A 260 10.71 -0.03 -9.30
C GLU A 260 11.84 0.65 -8.49
N PHE A 261 12.16 0.15 -7.29
CA PHE A 261 13.33 0.58 -6.52
C PHE A 261 14.36 -0.55 -6.41
N PRO A 262 15.66 -0.23 -6.46
CA PRO A 262 16.71 -1.24 -6.62
C PRO A 262 16.86 -2.19 -5.43
N GLN A 263 16.46 -1.77 -4.23
CA GLN A 263 16.58 -2.56 -3.00
C GLN A 263 15.47 -3.62 -2.86
N TYR A 264 14.42 -3.52 -3.67
CA TYR A 264 13.26 -4.40 -3.58
C TYR A 264 13.66 -5.88 -3.57
N HIS A 265 13.13 -6.63 -2.60
CA HIS A 265 13.35 -8.06 -2.39
C HIS A 265 14.83 -8.46 -2.24
N THR A 266 15.60 -7.63 -1.52
CA THR A 266 16.98 -7.93 -1.13
C THR A 266 17.26 -7.47 0.29
N SER A 267 18.44 -7.87 0.81
CA SER A 267 18.95 -7.39 2.11
C SER A 267 19.18 -5.88 2.19
N ASP A 268 19.15 -5.19 1.05
CA ASP A 268 19.34 -3.74 1.00
C ASP A 268 18.05 -2.96 1.30
N ASP A 269 16.87 -3.64 1.37
CA ASP A 269 15.62 -3.02 1.85
C ASP A 269 15.62 -2.95 3.38
N ASP A 270 16.54 -2.20 3.93
CA ASP A 270 16.75 -1.96 5.36
C ASP A 270 16.28 -0.56 5.78
N LEU A 271 16.66 -0.12 6.98
CA LEU A 271 16.30 1.20 7.51
C LEU A 271 16.82 2.38 6.67
N SER A 272 17.84 2.17 5.81
CA SER A 272 18.34 3.22 4.92
C SER A 272 17.37 3.51 3.74
N CYS A 273 16.48 2.57 3.45
CA CYS A 273 15.46 2.72 2.38
C CYS A 273 14.24 3.52 2.81
N VAL A 274 14.08 3.80 4.10
CA VAL A 274 12.95 4.54 4.66
C VAL A 274 13.42 5.80 5.35
N SER A 275 12.62 6.84 5.31
CA SER A 275 12.89 8.10 5.99
C SER A 275 11.64 8.62 6.69
N GLN A 276 11.83 9.50 7.68
CA GLN A 276 10.72 10.22 8.29
C GLN A 276 9.89 10.96 7.24
N LYS A 277 10.55 11.66 6.32
CA LYS A 277 9.90 12.42 5.23
C LYS A 277 9.13 11.49 4.29
N GLY A 278 9.69 10.31 3.99
CA GLY A 278 9.03 9.28 3.19
C GLY A 278 7.74 8.79 3.84
N LEU A 279 7.81 8.36 5.10
CA LEU A 279 6.66 7.88 5.87
C LEU A 279 5.59 8.96 6.06
N GLU A 280 5.98 10.20 6.42
CA GLU A 280 5.05 11.33 6.51
C GLU A 280 4.40 11.66 5.16
N GLY A 281 5.17 11.57 4.08
CA GLY A 281 4.68 11.73 2.71
C GLY A 281 3.67 10.65 2.33
N GLY A 282 3.96 9.39 2.61
CA GLY A 282 3.06 8.25 2.40
C GLY A 282 1.77 8.39 3.21
N LEU A 283 1.89 8.73 4.49
CA LEU A 283 0.74 8.99 5.36
C LEU A 283 -0.12 10.16 4.86
N LYS A 284 0.52 11.27 4.45
CA LYS A 284 -0.18 12.42 3.90
C LYS A 284 -0.94 12.03 2.64
N PHE A 285 -0.32 11.27 1.75
CA PHE A 285 -0.94 10.79 0.51
C PHE A 285 -2.19 9.93 0.80
N ALA A 286 -2.09 8.97 1.70
CA ALA A 286 -3.22 8.13 2.10
C ALA A 286 -4.36 8.97 2.74
N LYS A 287 -4.03 9.91 3.64
CA LYS A 287 -5.01 10.84 4.23
C LYS A 287 -5.73 11.67 3.18
N GLU A 288 -5.02 12.18 2.19
CA GLU A 288 -5.62 12.98 1.12
C GLU A 288 -6.56 12.16 0.24
N CYS A 289 -6.21 10.90 -0.06
CA CYS A 289 -7.12 9.99 -0.78
C CYS A 289 -8.39 9.70 0.03
N ILE A 290 -8.28 9.47 1.33
CA ILE A 290 -9.44 9.26 2.20
C ILE A 290 -10.29 10.53 2.29
N LYS A 291 -9.69 11.70 2.47
CA LYS A 291 -10.42 12.98 2.45
C LYS A 291 -11.16 13.21 1.14
N ALA A 292 -10.55 12.83 0.02
CA ALA A 292 -11.20 12.90 -1.28
C ALA A 292 -12.50 12.08 -1.32
N LEU A 293 -12.51 10.89 -0.70
CA LEU A 293 -13.71 10.06 -0.56
C LEU A 293 -14.74 10.67 0.41
N GLU A 294 -14.28 11.16 1.56
CA GLU A 294 -15.15 11.77 2.58
C GLU A 294 -15.87 13.03 2.07
N LEU A 295 -15.18 13.86 1.28
CA LEU A 295 -15.72 15.08 0.69
C LEU A 295 -16.54 14.83 -0.59
N ASN A 296 -16.45 13.64 -1.17
CA ASN A 296 -17.11 13.35 -2.44
C ASN A 296 -18.62 13.26 -2.29
N GLU A 297 -19.30 14.37 -2.59
CA GLU A 297 -20.74 14.53 -2.63
C GLU A 297 -21.16 15.20 -3.94
N ILE A 298 -22.43 15.13 -4.28
CA ILE A 298 -23.03 15.94 -5.34
C ILE A 298 -23.52 17.22 -4.69
N TYR A 299 -22.95 18.34 -5.08
CA TYR A 299 -23.32 19.66 -4.56
C TYR A 299 -24.25 20.38 -5.52
N ALA A 300 -25.36 20.90 -4.99
CA ALA A 300 -26.32 21.71 -5.74
C ALA A 300 -26.31 23.17 -5.28
N PRO A 301 -26.47 24.15 -6.18
CA PRO A 301 -26.48 25.56 -5.82
C PRO A 301 -27.79 25.94 -5.12
N ASN A 302 -27.70 26.88 -4.19
CA ASN A 302 -28.84 27.60 -3.60
C ASN A 302 -28.92 29.03 -4.12
N PHE A 303 -28.34 29.33 -5.26
CA PHE A 303 -28.33 30.66 -5.91
C PHE A 303 -28.72 30.53 -7.38
N ILE A 304 -29.22 31.63 -7.96
CA ILE A 304 -29.56 31.74 -9.38
C ILE A 304 -28.40 32.40 -10.16
N CYS A 305 -27.84 33.46 -9.60
CA CYS A 305 -26.69 34.17 -10.16
C CYS A 305 -25.46 33.99 -9.29
N GLU A 306 -24.25 34.10 -9.87
CA GLU A 306 -23.00 33.99 -9.11
C GLU A 306 -23.03 34.94 -7.91
N PRO A 307 -22.83 34.38 -6.66
CA PRO A 307 -22.90 35.18 -5.44
C PRO A 307 -21.68 36.12 -5.31
N CYS A 308 -21.85 37.23 -4.58
CA CYS A 308 -20.75 38.10 -4.23
C CYS A 308 -19.80 37.43 -3.22
N LEU A 309 -18.80 36.71 -3.70
CA LEU A 309 -17.92 35.87 -2.88
C LEU A 309 -17.06 36.66 -1.87
N GLY A 310 -16.87 37.97 -2.09
CA GLY A 310 -16.21 38.88 -1.13
C GLY A 310 -16.92 38.98 0.21
N LYS A 311 -18.26 38.80 0.28
CA LYS A 311 -19.02 38.77 1.51
C LYS A 311 -18.66 37.57 2.43
N TYR A 312 -18.10 36.54 1.85
CA TYR A 312 -17.80 35.26 2.51
C TYR A 312 -16.30 35.04 2.66
N ASN A 313 -15.49 36.05 2.38
CA ASN A 313 -14.01 35.98 2.38
C ASN A 313 -13.45 34.88 1.42
N LEU A 314 -14.22 34.51 0.38
CA LEU A 314 -13.83 33.53 -0.63
C LEU A 314 -13.06 34.12 -1.80
N THR A 315 -13.01 35.44 -1.91
CA THR A 315 -12.21 36.15 -2.92
C THR A 315 -11.62 37.41 -2.33
N SER A 316 -10.47 37.85 -2.88
CA SER A 316 -9.90 39.15 -2.57
C SER A 316 -10.83 40.28 -3.04
N THR A 317 -10.94 41.36 -2.23
CA THR A 317 -11.64 42.61 -2.59
C THR A 317 -10.88 43.43 -3.59
N LEU A 318 -9.58 43.18 -3.76
CA LEU A 318 -8.75 43.90 -4.73
C LEU A 318 -9.00 43.37 -6.15
N SER A 319 -9.47 44.26 -7.03
CA SER A 319 -9.60 43.96 -8.45
C SER A 319 -8.27 44.25 -9.15
N MET A 320 -7.49 43.16 -9.37
CA MET A 320 -6.20 43.23 -10.06
C MET A 320 -6.20 42.34 -11.30
N THR A 321 -5.39 42.71 -12.31
CA THR A 321 -5.06 41.82 -13.42
C THR A 321 -4.22 40.65 -12.94
N GLY A 322 -4.39 39.47 -13.52
CA GLY A 322 -3.55 38.28 -13.21
C GLY A 322 -3.91 37.55 -11.93
N ARG A 323 -5.19 37.31 -11.66
CA ARG A 323 -5.62 36.43 -10.56
C ARG A 323 -5.03 35.03 -10.69
N THR A 324 -4.47 34.53 -9.60
CA THR A 324 -3.91 33.17 -9.52
C THR A 324 -5.01 32.12 -9.46
N MET A 325 -4.70 30.86 -9.84
CA MET A 325 -5.63 29.73 -9.72
C MET A 325 -6.27 29.59 -8.33
N PRO A 326 -5.53 29.67 -7.20
CA PRO A 326 -6.16 29.57 -5.86
C PRO A 326 -7.22 30.65 -5.62
N GLN A 327 -7.05 31.86 -6.16
CA GLN A 327 -8.03 32.97 -6.03
C GLN A 327 -9.29 32.72 -6.86
N MET A 328 -9.22 31.89 -7.89
CA MET A 328 -10.33 31.55 -8.77
C MET A 328 -11.07 30.28 -8.36
N LEU A 329 -10.45 29.42 -7.52
CA LEU A 329 -11.02 28.12 -7.13
C LEU A 329 -12.46 28.20 -6.60
N PRO A 330 -12.86 29.16 -5.73
CA PRO A 330 -14.24 29.25 -5.27
C PRO A 330 -15.25 29.47 -6.41
N ARG A 331 -14.89 30.32 -7.39
CA ARG A 331 -15.73 30.56 -8.57
C ARG A 331 -15.82 29.35 -9.46
N HIS A 332 -14.68 28.72 -9.74
CA HIS A 332 -14.65 27.50 -10.56
C HIS A 332 -15.45 26.38 -9.92
N PHE A 333 -15.29 26.16 -8.61
CA PHE A 333 -16.08 25.16 -7.89
C PHE A 333 -17.58 25.44 -8.00
N LEU A 334 -18.04 26.65 -7.68
CA LEU A 334 -19.46 27.01 -7.70
C LEU A 334 -20.07 26.95 -9.10
N ALA A 335 -19.28 27.25 -10.16
CA ALA A 335 -19.75 27.18 -11.54
C ALA A 335 -20.12 25.75 -11.98
N TYR A 336 -19.56 24.72 -11.34
CA TYR A 336 -19.83 23.32 -11.67
C TYR A 336 -20.68 22.59 -10.63
N CYS A 337 -21.09 23.24 -9.53
CA CYS A 337 -22.02 22.69 -8.53
C CYS A 337 -23.47 22.66 -9.07
N ASP A 338 -23.72 21.86 -10.11
CA ASP A 338 -24.98 21.81 -10.83
C ASP A 338 -26.01 20.81 -10.26
N GLY A 339 -25.66 20.12 -9.16
CA GLY A 339 -26.51 19.09 -8.57
C GLY A 339 -26.46 17.74 -9.31
N LYS A 340 -25.52 17.55 -10.25
CA LYS A 340 -25.36 16.34 -11.06
C LYS A 340 -23.97 15.73 -10.93
N LYS A 341 -22.92 16.55 -10.94
CA LYS A 341 -21.55 16.13 -10.84
C LYS A 341 -21.14 15.93 -9.38
N ASP A 342 -20.41 14.85 -9.11
CA ASP A 342 -19.78 14.69 -7.82
C ASP A 342 -18.50 15.56 -7.70
N LEU A 343 -17.96 15.69 -6.49
CA LEU A 343 -16.78 16.53 -6.25
C LEU A 343 -15.58 16.09 -7.07
N LEU A 344 -15.35 14.79 -7.24
CA LEU A 344 -14.21 14.28 -8.01
C LEU A 344 -14.30 14.66 -9.49
N GLU A 345 -15.50 14.67 -10.07
CA GLU A 345 -15.73 15.17 -11.44
C GLU A 345 -15.43 16.67 -11.53
N ILE A 346 -15.91 17.44 -10.55
CA ILE A 346 -15.65 18.88 -10.49
C ILE A 346 -14.13 19.14 -10.37
N CYS A 347 -13.43 18.42 -9.48
CA CYS A 347 -11.98 18.51 -9.31
C CYS A 347 -11.22 18.25 -10.62
N GLU A 348 -11.66 17.25 -11.38
CA GLU A 348 -11.04 16.94 -12.67
C GLU A 348 -11.22 18.05 -13.68
N LEU A 349 -12.43 18.63 -13.77
CA LEU A 349 -12.76 19.73 -14.68
C LEU A 349 -11.99 21.02 -14.38
N ILE A 350 -11.82 21.35 -13.08
CA ILE A 350 -11.17 22.61 -12.69
C ILE A 350 -9.67 22.46 -12.42
N GLY A 351 -9.13 21.24 -12.49
CA GLY A 351 -7.71 20.97 -12.25
C GLY A 351 -7.25 21.19 -10.82
N ALA A 352 -8.12 20.94 -9.82
CA ALA A 352 -7.84 21.13 -8.40
C ALA A 352 -7.99 19.83 -7.61
N GLY A 353 -7.26 19.70 -6.51
CA GLY A 353 -7.42 18.59 -5.58
C GLY A 353 -8.60 18.81 -4.60
N PRO A 354 -9.26 17.74 -4.14
CA PRO A 354 -10.35 17.86 -3.18
C PRO A 354 -9.97 18.59 -1.88
N ASN A 355 -8.72 18.40 -1.42
CA ASN A 355 -8.22 19.07 -0.21
C ASN A 355 -8.11 20.60 -0.37
N GLU A 356 -7.90 21.10 -1.59
CA GLU A 356 -7.87 22.53 -1.88
C GLU A 356 -9.27 23.14 -1.79
N LEU A 357 -10.31 22.33 -2.00
CA LEU A 357 -11.71 22.72 -1.94
C LEU A 357 -12.35 22.54 -0.54
N GLU A 358 -11.72 21.82 0.39
CA GLU A 358 -12.28 21.49 1.70
C GLU A 358 -12.83 22.71 2.45
N ASN A 359 -12.01 23.76 2.57
CA ASN A 359 -12.42 24.99 3.25
C ASN A 359 -13.48 25.78 2.46
N ILE A 360 -13.39 25.77 1.14
CA ILE A 360 -14.38 26.44 0.25
C ILE A 360 -15.74 25.77 0.40
N ILE A 361 -15.79 24.44 0.35
CA ILE A 361 -17.01 23.64 0.54
C ILE A 361 -17.62 23.94 1.89
N LYS A 362 -16.80 23.92 2.95
CA LYS A 362 -17.26 24.23 4.32
C LYS A 362 -17.92 25.59 4.41
N ILE A 363 -17.24 26.65 3.94
CA ILE A 363 -17.77 28.02 3.95
C ILE A 363 -19.06 28.10 3.12
N CYS A 364 -19.12 27.47 1.96
CA CYS A 364 -20.31 27.47 1.10
C CYS A 364 -21.50 26.77 1.75
N LEU A 365 -21.30 25.66 2.47
CA LEU A 365 -22.35 24.95 3.21
C LEU A 365 -22.83 25.77 4.42
N GLU A 366 -21.92 26.31 5.22
CA GLU A 366 -22.24 27.13 6.42
C GLU A 366 -23.03 28.40 6.06
N ASN A 367 -22.79 28.98 4.89
CA ASN A 367 -23.48 30.15 4.39
C ASN A 367 -24.66 29.84 3.44
N ASN A 368 -25.06 28.59 3.34
CA ASN A 368 -26.19 28.15 2.52
C ASN A 368 -26.06 28.56 1.04
N LEU A 369 -24.84 28.65 0.53
CA LEU A 369 -24.58 28.88 -0.90
C LEU A 369 -24.78 27.61 -1.71
N ILE A 370 -24.50 26.46 -1.13
CA ILE A 370 -24.71 25.14 -1.71
C ILE A 370 -25.38 24.23 -0.70
N LYS A 371 -25.91 23.13 -1.18
CA LYS A 371 -26.42 21.98 -0.40
C LYS A 371 -25.96 20.68 -1.01
N ILE A 372 -25.92 19.61 -0.21
CA ILE A 372 -25.75 18.24 -0.73
C ILE A 372 -27.06 17.87 -1.43
N ALA A 373 -26.96 17.47 -2.71
CA ALA A 373 -28.10 16.97 -3.47
C ALA A 373 -28.55 15.61 -2.89
N LYS A 374 -29.85 15.42 -2.86
CA LYS A 374 -30.45 14.16 -2.37
C LYS A 374 -30.53 13.14 -3.49
#